data_5ca4a9a6358104b21955c3494bc0eb73
#
_entry.id   5ca4a9a6358104b21955c3494bc0eb73
#
_cell.length_a   1.000
_cell.length_b   1.000
_cell.length_c   1.000
_cell.angle_alpha   90.00
_cell.angle_beta   90.00
_cell.angle_gamma   90.00
#
_symmetry.space_group_name_H-M   'P 1'
#
loop_
_entity.id
_entity.type
_entity.pdbx_description
1 polymer ?
#
loop_
_entity_poly.entity_id
_entity_poly.type
_entity_poly.pdbx_seq_one_letter_code
_entity_poly.pdbx_strand_id
1 'polypeptide(L)'
;MFDTLQQLAASAFVQRFTLWLNHVLASEEAAMARLRPHAGRSVRVELSGWPSLLPAPPALAFVVTRAGLLEWTGDQPASEPDLRLTVDASNPALMVAQGLAGQRPGVAIAGDSAFATDLNWLMDNLRWDVEDDLARFIGDAPAHELMRIGRPVGQAIRSAVALLAGLAVRQGPPV
;
A
#
# COMPACT_ATOMS: atom_id res chain seq x y z
N MET A 1 1.81 25.18 9.91
CA MET A 1 3.10 24.57 10.27
C MET A 1 2.99 23.05 10.49
N PHE A 2 1.95 22.55 11.18
CA PHE A 2 1.73 21.10 11.37
C PHE A 2 1.40 20.38 10.06
N ASP A 3 0.58 20.99 9.18
CA ASP A 3 0.21 20.42 7.88
C ASP A 3 1.43 20.24 6.95
N THR A 4 2.37 21.16 6.98
CA THR A 4 3.58 21.09 6.12
C THR A 4 4.50 19.93 6.52
N LEU A 5 4.68 19.70 7.84
CA LEU A 5 5.48 18.59 8.34
C LEU A 5 4.81 17.24 8.05
N GLN A 6 3.49 17.21 8.14
CA GLN A 6 2.70 16.01 7.83
C GLN A 6 2.75 15.66 6.34
N GLN A 7 2.66 16.67 5.48
CA GLN A 7 2.84 16.49 4.02
C GLN A 7 4.25 16.00 3.68
N LEU A 8 5.29 16.59 4.27
CA LEU A 8 6.68 16.17 4.06
C LEU A 8 6.91 14.70 4.50
N ALA A 9 6.35 14.31 5.65
CA ALA A 9 6.44 12.94 6.13
C ALA A 9 5.69 11.96 5.21
N ALA A 10 4.52 12.34 4.72
CA ALA A 10 3.73 11.54 3.79
C ALA A 10 4.45 11.37 2.44
N SER A 11 5.01 12.45 1.89
CA SER A 11 5.78 12.41 0.64
C SER A 11 7.03 11.54 0.78
N ALA A 12 7.76 11.67 1.89
CA ALA A 12 8.93 10.85 2.18
C ALA A 12 8.55 9.34 2.29
N PHE A 13 7.40 9.05 2.89
CA PHE A 13 6.89 7.69 2.97
C PHE A 13 6.62 7.12 1.57
N VAL A 14 5.89 7.85 0.71
CA VAL A 14 5.56 7.37 -0.65
C VAL A 14 6.81 7.19 -1.49
N GLN A 15 7.80 8.09 -1.39
CA GLN A 15 9.07 7.94 -2.09
C GLN A 15 9.81 6.65 -1.66
N ARG A 16 9.91 6.37 -0.36
CA ARG A 16 10.52 5.13 0.14
C ARG A 16 9.74 3.90 -0.30
N PHE A 17 8.41 3.97 -0.22
CA PHE A 17 7.53 2.90 -0.70
C PHE A 17 7.74 2.64 -2.20
N THR A 18 7.89 3.67 -3.01
CA THR A 18 8.19 3.56 -4.44
C THR A 18 9.54 2.88 -4.68
N LEU A 19 10.55 3.23 -3.90
CA LEU A 19 11.87 2.60 -4.00
C LEU A 19 11.79 1.10 -3.65
N TRP A 20 11.04 0.75 -2.62
CA TRP A 20 10.81 -0.63 -2.24
C TRP A 20 10.04 -1.40 -3.33
N LEU A 21 8.93 -0.85 -3.86
CA LEU A 21 8.21 -1.44 -4.99
C LEU A 21 9.12 -1.69 -6.17
N ASN A 22 9.97 -0.73 -6.51
CA ASN A 22 10.92 -0.85 -7.61
C ASN A 22 12.01 -1.91 -7.32
N HIS A 23 12.42 -2.07 -6.08
CA HIS A 23 13.32 -3.14 -5.68
C HIS A 23 12.68 -4.52 -5.92
N VAL A 24 11.43 -4.69 -5.51
CA VAL A 24 10.67 -5.93 -5.74
C VAL A 24 10.44 -6.16 -7.25
N LEU A 25 10.07 -5.13 -8.01
CA LEU A 25 9.91 -5.24 -9.46
C LEU A 25 11.23 -5.61 -10.17
N ALA A 26 12.34 -5.02 -9.73
CA ALA A 26 13.67 -5.27 -10.31
C ALA A 26 14.23 -6.66 -9.97
N SER A 27 13.74 -7.30 -8.92
CA SER A 27 14.13 -8.68 -8.58
C SER A 27 13.54 -9.72 -9.56
N GLU A 28 12.50 -9.34 -10.32
CA GLU A 28 11.80 -10.21 -11.26
C GLU A 28 11.80 -9.61 -12.67
N GLU A 29 12.69 -10.08 -13.56
CA GLU A 29 12.78 -9.58 -14.95
C GLU A 29 11.45 -9.71 -15.70
N ALA A 30 10.66 -10.75 -15.42
CA ALA A 30 9.34 -10.97 -16.00
C ALA A 30 8.35 -9.84 -15.62
N ALA A 31 8.47 -9.28 -14.43
CA ALA A 31 7.64 -8.17 -13.97
C ALA A 31 7.95 -6.89 -14.75
N MET A 32 9.23 -6.54 -14.86
CA MET A 32 9.64 -5.39 -15.64
C MET A 32 9.29 -5.54 -17.13
N ALA A 33 9.48 -6.74 -17.70
CA ALA A 33 9.14 -7.02 -19.09
C ALA A 33 7.65 -6.81 -19.39
N ARG A 34 6.77 -7.14 -18.44
CA ARG A 34 5.32 -6.92 -18.56
C ARG A 34 4.94 -5.45 -18.43
N LEU A 35 5.65 -4.67 -17.61
CA LEU A 35 5.37 -3.23 -17.45
C LEU A 35 5.93 -2.37 -18.59
N ARG A 36 7.02 -2.77 -19.24
CA ARG A 36 7.64 -1.98 -20.33
C ARG A 36 6.68 -1.56 -21.45
N PRO A 37 5.74 -2.40 -21.93
CA PRO A 37 4.74 -2.00 -22.93
C PRO A 37 3.82 -0.85 -22.47
N HIS A 38 3.70 -0.66 -21.14
CA HIS A 38 2.87 0.37 -20.54
C HIS A 38 3.65 1.64 -20.14
N ALA A 39 4.89 1.79 -20.64
CA ALA A 39 5.71 2.97 -20.38
C ALA A 39 4.98 4.29 -20.71
N GLY A 40 4.98 5.22 -19.76
CA GLY A 40 4.26 6.49 -19.84
C GLY A 40 2.81 6.43 -19.38
N ARG A 41 2.24 5.26 -19.13
CA ARG A 41 0.90 5.12 -18.58
C ARG A 41 0.89 5.33 -17.07
N SER A 42 -0.22 5.88 -16.59
CA SER A 42 -0.41 6.24 -15.19
C SER A 42 -1.32 5.25 -14.47
N VAL A 43 -1.00 4.98 -13.21
CA VAL A 43 -1.84 4.19 -12.29
C VAL A 43 -2.07 4.98 -11.02
N ARG A 44 -3.32 5.01 -10.54
CA ARG A 44 -3.71 5.63 -9.28
C ARG A 44 -4.29 4.59 -8.34
N VAL A 45 -3.83 4.60 -7.09
CA VAL A 45 -4.42 3.81 -6.01
C VAL A 45 -5.32 4.71 -5.17
N GLU A 46 -6.58 4.37 -5.06
CA GLU A 46 -7.59 5.06 -4.28
C GLU A 46 -7.96 4.20 -3.06
N LEU A 47 -7.93 4.80 -1.89
CA LEU A 47 -8.32 4.15 -0.63
C LEU A 47 -9.78 4.49 -0.33
N SER A 48 -10.69 3.56 -0.62
CA SER A 48 -12.11 3.75 -0.34
C SER A 48 -12.43 3.55 1.14
N GLY A 49 -13.38 4.31 1.66
CA GLY A 49 -13.81 4.19 3.06
C GLY A 49 -12.78 4.65 4.10
N TRP A 50 -11.74 5.39 3.71
CA TRP A 50 -10.74 5.89 4.65
C TRP A 50 -11.39 6.68 5.78
N PRO A 51 -11.08 6.37 7.07
CA PRO A 51 -11.72 7.02 8.21
C PRO A 51 -11.42 8.52 8.26
N SER A 52 -12.45 9.35 8.36
CA SER A 52 -12.32 10.82 8.42
C SER A 52 -11.60 11.34 9.66
N LEU A 53 -11.49 10.52 10.71
CA LEU A 53 -10.73 10.83 11.93
C LEU A 53 -9.21 10.70 11.75
N LEU A 54 -8.77 10.03 10.68
CA LEU A 54 -7.36 9.89 10.36
C LEU A 54 -6.92 10.99 9.39
N PRO A 55 -5.63 11.37 9.42
CA PRO A 55 -5.08 12.26 8.41
C PRO A 55 -5.34 11.73 7.00
N ALA A 56 -5.60 12.61 6.03
CA ALA A 56 -5.77 12.22 4.65
C ALA A 56 -4.55 11.43 4.16
N PRO A 57 -4.74 10.30 3.48
CA PRO A 57 -3.63 9.54 2.92
C PRO A 57 -2.95 10.34 1.79
N PRO A 58 -1.64 10.16 1.58
CA PRO A 58 -0.97 10.79 0.44
C PRO A 58 -1.53 10.28 -0.89
N ALA A 59 -1.38 11.08 -1.94
CA ALA A 59 -1.75 10.64 -3.28
C ALA A 59 -0.81 9.50 -3.75
N LEU A 60 -1.38 8.35 -4.04
CA LEU A 60 -0.67 7.17 -4.54
C LEU A 60 -0.87 7.08 -6.06
N ALA A 61 -0.16 7.95 -6.79
CA ALA A 61 -0.21 8.00 -8.24
C ALA A 61 1.18 7.79 -8.83
N PHE A 62 1.27 6.90 -9.81
CA PHE A 62 2.54 6.47 -10.39
C PHE A 62 2.45 6.46 -11.91
N VAL A 63 3.61 6.61 -12.57
CA VAL A 63 3.78 6.42 -14.00
C VAL A 63 4.77 5.30 -14.23
N VAL A 64 4.48 4.44 -15.21
CA VAL A 64 5.38 3.37 -15.61
C VAL A 64 6.55 3.97 -16.41
N THR A 65 7.78 3.70 -15.98
CA THR A 65 8.98 4.13 -16.67
C THR A 65 9.29 3.23 -17.89
N ARG A 66 10.18 3.67 -18.76
CA ARG A 66 10.68 2.85 -19.90
C ARG A 66 11.39 1.58 -19.46
N ALA A 67 11.92 1.55 -18.25
CA ALA A 67 12.55 0.37 -17.66
C ALA A 67 11.55 -0.67 -17.14
N GLY A 68 10.25 -0.33 -17.06
CA GLY A 68 9.23 -1.16 -16.42
C GLY A 68 9.21 -1.03 -14.90
N LEU A 69 9.64 0.12 -14.39
CA LEU A 69 9.58 0.50 -12.99
C LEU A 69 8.49 1.56 -12.79
N LEU A 70 8.24 1.94 -11.55
CA LEU A 70 7.25 2.94 -11.19
C LEU A 70 7.92 4.24 -10.73
N GLU A 71 7.39 5.36 -11.18
CA GLU A 71 7.77 6.69 -10.72
C GLU A 71 6.57 7.36 -10.07
N TRP A 72 6.73 7.83 -8.84
CA TRP A 72 5.68 8.56 -8.14
C TRP A 72 5.53 9.97 -8.72
N THR A 73 4.31 10.35 -9.07
CA THR A 73 4.02 11.64 -9.73
C THR A 73 3.82 12.81 -8.75
N GLY A 74 4.05 12.60 -7.45
CA GLY A 74 3.85 13.63 -6.44
C GLY A 74 2.41 13.75 -5.97
N ASP A 75 2.13 14.82 -5.19
CA ASP A 75 0.84 15.06 -4.57
C ASP A 75 -0.24 15.59 -5.54
N GLN A 76 0.14 15.93 -6.76
CA GLN A 76 -0.79 16.40 -7.81
C GLN A 76 -0.82 15.40 -8.97
N PRO A 77 -1.60 14.32 -8.84
CA PRO A 77 -1.73 13.35 -9.93
C PRO A 77 -2.45 13.97 -11.12
N ALA A 78 -2.09 13.53 -12.33
CA ALA A 78 -2.81 13.87 -13.54
C ALA A 78 -4.32 13.62 -13.42
N SER A 79 -5.14 14.37 -14.17
CA SER A 79 -6.60 14.41 -14.01
C SER A 79 -7.26 13.03 -14.13
N GLU A 80 -6.92 12.24 -15.15
CA GLU A 80 -7.46 10.89 -15.37
C GLU A 80 -6.32 9.89 -15.51
N PRO A 81 -6.25 8.86 -14.64
CA PRO A 81 -5.27 7.80 -14.76
C PRO A 81 -5.69 6.78 -15.82
N ASP A 82 -4.72 6.16 -16.52
CA ASP A 82 -4.98 5.04 -17.43
C ASP A 82 -5.53 3.82 -16.69
N LEU A 83 -5.13 3.67 -15.42
CA LEU A 83 -5.59 2.59 -14.55
C LEU A 83 -5.88 3.12 -13.14
N ARG A 84 -7.01 2.70 -12.59
CA ARG A 84 -7.44 3.02 -11.22
C ARG A 84 -7.56 1.73 -10.43
N LEU A 85 -6.88 1.71 -9.27
CA LEU A 85 -6.95 0.63 -8.29
C LEU A 85 -7.71 1.15 -7.08
N THR A 86 -8.82 0.53 -6.72
CA THR A 86 -9.58 0.90 -5.52
C THR A 86 -9.41 -0.19 -4.48
N VAL A 87 -8.86 0.18 -3.32
CA VAL A 87 -8.63 -0.68 -2.16
C VAL A 87 -9.57 -0.26 -1.05
N ASP A 88 -10.27 -1.22 -0.43
CA ASP A 88 -11.07 -0.94 0.76
C ASP A 88 -10.15 -0.67 1.96
N ALA A 89 -10.17 0.56 2.42
CA ALA A 89 -9.42 1.05 3.57
C ALA A 89 -10.32 1.53 4.72
N SER A 90 -11.55 1.03 4.78
CA SER A 90 -12.51 1.34 5.86
C SER A 90 -11.97 0.93 7.24
N ASN A 91 -11.09 -0.06 7.29
CA ASN A 91 -10.38 -0.47 8.49
C ASN A 91 -8.87 -0.61 8.20
N PRO A 92 -8.09 0.49 8.30
CA PRO A 92 -6.65 0.48 8.02
C PRO A 92 -5.85 -0.49 8.89
N ALA A 93 -6.26 -0.70 10.13
CA ALA A 93 -5.59 -1.64 11.04
C ALA A 93 -5.76 -3.10 10.57
N LEU A 94 -6.96 -3.45 10.10
CA LEU A 94 -7.23 -4.77 9.52
C LEU A 94 -6.47 -4.96 8.21
N MET A 95 -6.42 -3.93 7.36
CA MET A 95 -5.68 -3.95 6.10
C MET A 95 -4.17 -4.23 6.34
N VAL A 96 -3.57 -3.57 7.33
CA VAL A 96 -2.18 -3.82 7.74
C VAL A 96 -2.01 -5.23 8.29
N ALA A 97 -2.92 -5.69 9.17
CA ALA A 97 -2.86 -7.03 9.74
C ALA A 97 -2.98 -8.13 8.67
N GLN A 98 -3.85 -7.95 7.68
CA GLN A 98 -3.99 -8.86 6.54
C GLN A 98 -2.73 -8.89 5.68
N GLY A 99 -2.14 -7.71 5.40
CA GLY A 99 -0.88 -7.60 4.67
C GLY A 99 0.26 -8.34 5.38
N LEU A 100 0.40 -8.17 6.70
CA LEU A 100 1.39 -8.90 7.51
C LEU A 100 1.13 -10.41 7.55
N ALA A 101 -0.11 -10.84 7.45
CA ALA A 101 -0.48 -12.26 7.35
C ALA A 101 -0.34 -12.82 5.92
N GLY A 102 0.23 -12.07 4.98
CA GLY A 102 0.36 -12.46 3.57
C GLY A 102 -0.98 -12.54 2.82
N GLN A 103 -2.05 -12.01 3.41
CA GLN A 103 -3.35 -11.93 2.76
C GLN A 103 -3.40 -10.72 1.83
N ARG A 104 -3.96 -10.89 0.66
CA ARG A 104 -4.11 -9.81 -0.30
C ARG A 104 -5.38 -9.03 -0.03
N PRO A 105 -5.33 -7.70 0.03
CA PRO A 105 -6.54 -6.90 0.08
C PRO A 105 -7.32 -7.08 -1.22
N GLY A 106 -8.65 -7.02 -1.13
CA GLY A 106 -9.50 -6.93 -2.31
C GLY A 106 -9.22 -5.63 -3.06
N VAL A 107 -8.81 -5.74 -4.32
CA VAL A 107 -8.53 -4.59 -5.19
C VAL A 107 -9.49 -4.61 -6.36
N ALA A 108 -10.28 -3.57 -6.52
CA ALA A 108 -11.04 -3.34 -7.73
C ALA A 108 -10.18 -2.57 -8.74
N ILE A 109 -10.11 -3.05 -9.98
CA ILE A 109 -9.30 -2.46 -11.05
C ILE A 109 -10.23 -1.95 -12.15
N ALA A 110 -10.04 -0.70 -12.55
CA ALA A 110 -10.78 -0.06 -13.64
C ALA A 110 -9.83 0.72 -14.56
N GLY A 111 -10.06 0.68 -15.87
CA GLY A 111 -9.27 1.38 -16.87
C GLY A 111 -8.82 0.46 -18.02
N ASP A 112 -7.61 0.67 -18.53
CA ASP A 112 -7.06 -0.08 -19.65
C ASP A 112 -6.94 -1.59 -19.32
N SER A 113 -7.58 -2.43 -20.13
CA SER A 113 -7.70 -3.87 -19.86
C SER A 113 -6.37 -4.62 -20.00
N ALA A 114 -5.49 -4.20 -20.93
CA ALA A 114 -4.20 -4.85 -21.10
C ALA A 114 -3.29 -4.52 -19.92
N PHE A 115 -3.27 -3.27 -19.49
CA PHE A 115 -2.51 -2.84 -18.32
C PHE A 115 -3.06 -3.48 -17.03
N ALA A 116 -4.39 -3.58 -16.89
CA ALA A 116 -5.03 -4.28 -15.78
C ALA A 116 -4.64 -5.77 -15.71
N THR A 117 -4.57 -6.44 -16.86
CA THR A 117 -4.18 -7.86 -16.95
C THR A 117 -2.73 -8.05 -16.48
N ASP A 118 -1.81 -7.22 -16.96
CA ASP A 118 -0.40 -7.32 -16.56
C ASP A 118 -0.21 -6.95 -15.08
N LEU A 119 -0.94 -5.95 -14.57
CA LEU A 119 -0.88 -5.60 -13.16
C LEU A 119 -1.46 -6.70 -12.24
N ASN A 120 -2.57 -7.34 -12.64
CA ASN A 120 -3.09 -8.52 -11.93
C ASN A 120 -2.05 -9.64 -11.88
N TRP A 121 -1.38 -9.90 -13.00
CA TRP A 121 -0.32 -10.89 -13.03
C TRP A 121 0.81 -10.55 -12.05
N LEU A 122 1.22 -9.28 -11.97
CA LEU A 122 2.22 -8.82 -11.01
C LEU A 122 1.77 -9.10 -9.58
N MET A 123 0.54 -8.73 -9.23
CA MET A 123 -0.02 -8.99 -7.90
C MET A 123 -0.06 -10.48 -7.57
N ASP A 124 -0.25 -11.35 -8.57
CA ASP A 124 -0.33 -12.80 -8.38
C ASP A 124 1.04 -13.49 -8.31
N ASN A 125 2.04 -12.95 -8.97
CA ASN A 125 3.32 -13.64 -9.16
C ASN A 125 4.49 -13.02 -8.41
N LEU A 126 4.41 -11.72 -8.05
CA LEU A 126 5.44 -11.11 -7.22
C LEU A 126 5.38 -11.69 -5.80
N ARG A 127 6.50 -12.21 -5.35
CA ARG A 127 6.66 -12.66 -3.96
C ARG A 127 7.00 -11.42 -3.11
N TRP A 128 6.03 -11.03 -2.33
CA TRP A 128 6.20 -9.96 -1.36
C TRP A 128 6.73 -10.59 -0.07
N ASP A 129 8.02 -10.53 0.14
CA ASP A 129 8.60 -10.90 1.44
C ASP A 129 8.44 -9.71 2.39
N VAL A 130 7.19 -9.56 2.86
CA VAL A 130 6.75 -8.38 3.62
C VAL A 130 7.47 -8.30 4.98
N GLU A 131 7.87 -9.46 5.58
CA GLU A 131 8.50 -9.46 6.91
C GLU A 131 9.91 -8.89 6.88
N ASP A 132 10.77 -9.33 5.98
CA ASP A 132 12.16 -8.87 5.92
C ASP A 132 12.27 -7.47 5.32
N ASP A 133 11.45 -7.15 4.31
CA ASP A 133 11.46 -5.85 3.65
C ASP A 133 10.80 -4.75 4.49
N LEU A 134 9.73 -5.07 5.23
CA LEU A 134 9.08 -4.12 6.13
C LEU A 134 9.98 -3.74 7.31
N ALA A 135 10.76 -4.68 7.84
CA ALA A 135 11.73 -4.42 8.89
C ALA A 135 12.82 -3.44 8.42
N ARG A 136 13.28 -3.56 7.17
CA ARG A 136 14.21 -2.63 6.54
C ARG A 136 13.58 -1.28 6.23
N PHE A 137 12.31 -1.29 5.82
CA PHE A 137 11.56 -0.09 5.50
C PHE A 137 11.24 0.75 6.74
N ILE A 138 10.89 0.10 7.87
CA ILE A 138 10.57 0.75 9.14
C ILE A 138 11.85 1.08 9.93
N GLY A 139 12.93 0.29 9.80
CA GLY A 139 14.14 0.41 10.62
C GLY A 139 14.91 1.72 10.50
N ASP A 140 14.83 2.42 9.37
CA ASP A 140 15.50 3.70 9.12
C ASP A 140 14.60 4.92 9.31
N ALA A 141 13.32 4.74 9.60
CA ALA A 141 12.43 5.86 9.93
C ALA A 141 12.77 6.35 11.36
N PRO A 142 12.91 7.67 11.60
CA PRO A 142 13.15 8.16 12.94
C PRO A 142 12.01 7.70 13.85
N ALA A 143 12.37 6.88 14.84
CA ALA A 143 11.45 6.21 15.76
C ALA A 143 10.44 7.19 16.43
N HIS A 144 10.77 8.45 16.51
CA HIS A 144 9.91 9.52 17.03
C HIS A 144 8.70 9.83 16.15
N GLU A 145 8.83 9.81 14.81
CA GLU A 145 7.71 10.07 13.89
C GLU A 145 6.80 8.82 13.79
N LEU A 146 7.39 7.62 13.78
CA LEU A 146 6.62 6.38 13.86
C LEU A 146 5.84 6.26 15.16
N MET A 147 6.40 6.66 16.30
CA MET A 147 5.67 6.65 17.57
C MET A 147 4.50 7.64 17.59
N ARG A 148 4.59 8.75 16.87
CA ARG A 148 3.53 9.77 16.82
C ARG A 148 2.35 9.35 15.94
N ILE A 149 2.64 8.69 14.81
CA ILE A 149 1.62 8.10 13.92
C ILE A 149 1.24 6.69 14.40
N GLY A 150 2.19 5.94 14.94
CA GLY A 150 2.03 4.55 15.35
C GLY A 150 1.27 4.35 16.66
N ARG A 151 1.17 5.37 17.54
CA ARG A 151 0.38 5.22 18.77
C ARG A 151 -1.11 4.93 18.52
N PRO A 152 -1.83 5.71 17.69
CA PRO A 152 -3.22 5.38 17.36
C PRO A 152 -3.34 4.10 16.51
N VAL A 153 -2.41 3.85 15.59
CA VAL A 153 -2.38 2.62 14.77
C VAL A 153 -2.04 1.40 15.64
N GLY A 154 -1.04 1.49 16.50
CA GLY A 154 -0.67 0.42 17.43
C GLY A 154 -1.76 0.10 18.45
N GLN A 155 -2.53 1.09 18.91
CA GLN A 155 -3.70 0.87 19.76
C GLN A 155 -4.84 0.22 18.98
N ALA A 156 -5.09 0.65 17.74
CA ALA A 156 -6.10 0.05 16.86
C ALA A 156 -5.76 -1.41 16.52
N ILE A 157 -4.49 -1.73 16.25
CA ILE A 157 -4.04 -3.11 16.02
C ILE A 157 -4.22 -3.96 17.30
N ARG A 158 -3.84 -3.46 18.47
CA ARG A 158 -4.05 -4.18 19.73
C ARG A 158 -5.53 -4.42 20.03
N SER A 159 -6.37 -3.43 19.75
CA SER A 159 -7.82 -3.55 19.94
C SER A 159 -8.43 -4.54 18.96
N ALA A 160 -7.98 -4.56 17.70
CA ALA A 160 -8.42 -5.53 16.69
C ALA A 160 -8.00 -6.96 17.07
N VAL A 161 -6.76 -7.16 17.51
CA VAL A 161 -6.25 -8.46 17.99
C VAL A 161 -7.03 -8.92 19.23
N ALA A 162 -7.31 -8.03 20.18
CA ALA A 162 -8.09 -8.36 21.39
C ALA A 162 -9.55 -8.73 21.04
N LEU A 163 -10.17 -8.04 20.07
CA LEU A 163 -11.50 -8.38 19.57
C LEU A 163 -11.53 -9.75 18.89
N LEU A 164 -10.54 -10.05 18.05
CA LEU A 164 -10.43 -11.35 17.38
C LEU A 164 -10.18 -12.50 18.38
N ALA A 165 -9.32 -12.26 19.37
CA ALA A 165 -9.10 -13.21 20.46
C ALA A 165 -10.37 -13.44 21.32
N GLY A 166 -11.15 -12.38 21.56
CA GLY A 166 -12.42 -12.47 22.29
C GLY A 166 -13.52 -13.21 21.51
N LEU A 167 -13.52 -13.15 20.19
CA LEU A 167 -14.43 -13.92 19.34
C LEU A 167 -14.06 -15.39 19.27
N ALA A 168 -12.75 -15.72 19.24
CA ALA A 168 -12.27 -17.09 19.23
C ALA A 168 -12.61 -17.84 20.54
N VAL A 169 -12.62 -17.15 21.68
CA VAL A 169 -12.98 -17.73 22.99
C VAL A 169 -14.48 -18.00 23.13
N ARG A 170 -15.34 -17.29 22.36
CA ARG A 170 -16.80 -17.49 22.39
C ARG A 170 -17.31 -18.66 21.56
N GLN A 171 -16.46 -19.28 20.75
CA GLN A 171 -16.80 -20.47 19.94
C GLN A 171 -16.28 -21.78 20.56
N GLY A 172 -16.16 -21.85 21.88
CA GLY A 172 -15.97 -23.12 22.58
C GLY A 172 -17.18 -24.04 22.37
N PRO A 173 -16.98 -25.36 22.16
CA PRO A 173 -18.06 -26.28 21.84
C PRO A 173 -19.07 -26.35 22.97
N PRO A 174 -20.38 -26.48 22.66
CA PRO A 174 -21.37 -26.75 23.71
C PRO A 174 -21.14 -28.12 24.29
N VAL A 175 -21.14 -28.19 25.60
CA VAL A 175 -21.14 -29.43 26.41
C VAL A 175 -22.47 -30.13 26.23
#